data_ad74020f13b7bee39dd31729b6b201cc
#
_entry.id   ad74020f13b7bee39dd31729b6b201cc
#
_cell.length_a   1.000
_cell.length_b   1.000
_cell.length_c   1.000
_cell.angle_alpha   90.00
_cell.angle_beta   90.00
_cell.angle_gamma   90.00
#
_symmetry.space_group_name_H-M   'P 1'
#
loop_
_entity.id
_entity.type
_entity.pdbx_description
1 polymer ?
#
loop_
_entity_poly.entity_id
_entity_poly.type
_entity_poly.pdbx_seq_one_letter_code
_entity_poly.pdbx_strand_id
1 'polypeptide(L)'
;MSYNAAKHEALFLSDKMAYELNLTAAQYEAVYEINLDYLMSLNGHGDVFGIWWDRRNADLRFVLNSWQYDKYMALTHFYRPVAWKSGGWTFAVYSHYGRDRFYNAHPKVFVSYRGGHNKVHGSHYAHMHKPAPAPAMGHHNAPMHDRGARVMNDKGHMGNHNMGNHNNAHRTPNREVAMNTRTNRSGSGHFGGRR
;
A
#
# COMPACT_ATOMS: atom_id res chain seq x y z
N MET A 1 14.93 -20.16 -1.57
CA MET A 1 14.17 -20.56 -2.80
C MET A 1 15.07 -20.39 -4.01
N SER A 2 14.98 -21.24 -5.06
CA SER A 2 15.76 -21.04 -6.29
C SER A 2 15.33 -19.78 -7.04
N TYR A 3 16.26 -19.16 -7.79
CA TYR A 3 15.95 -17.96 -8.59
C TYR A 3 14.76 -18.14 -9.53
N ASN A 4 14.71 -19.24 -10.26
CA ASN A 4 13.64 -19.47 -11.22
C ASN A 4 12.26 -19.61 -10.55
N ALA A 5 12.18 -20.34 -9.43
CA ALA A 5 10.96 -20.44 -8.64
C ALA A 5 10.55 -19.07 -8.07
N ALA A 6 11.50 -18.36 -7.45
CA ALA A 6 11.25 -17.03 -6.88
C ALA A 6 10.81 -16.03 -7.95
N LYS A 7 11.38 -16.08 -9.15
CA LYS A 7 11.06 -15.19 -10.28
C LYS A 7 9.60 -15.28 -10.71
N HIS A 8 9.06 -16.50 -10.85
CA HIS A 8 7.67 -16.69 -11.24
C HIS A 8 6.70 -16.32 -10.13
N GLU A 9 7.00 -16.69 -8.90
CA GLU A 9 6.16 -16.35 -7.75
C GLU A 9 6.16 -14.84 -7.45
N ALA A 10 7.32 -14.18 -7.58
CA ALA A 10 7.43 -12.74 -7.46
C ALA A 10 6.61 -12.00 -8.52
N LEU A 11 6.64 -12.48 -9.78
CA LEU A 11 5.85 -11.91 -10.86
C LEU A 11 4.35 -12.02 -10.55
N PHE A 12 3.89 -13.21 -10.19
CA PHE A 12 2.49 -13.46 -9.91
C PHE A 12 2.00 -12.60 -8.72
N LEU A 13 2.76 -12.60 -7.63
CA LEU A 13 2.44 -11.80 -6.44
C LEU A 13 2.38 -10.30 -6.77
N SER A 14 3.37 -9.80 -7.50
CA SER A 14 3.47 -8.37 -7.84
C SER A 14 2.40 -7.92 -8.82
N ASP A 15 1.99 -8.78 -9.76
CA ASP A 15 0.86 -8.51 -10.66
C ASP A 15 -0.45 -8.31 -9.89
N LYS A 16 -0.72 -9.18 -8.89
CA LYS A 16 -1.91 -9.03 -8.05
C LYS A 16 -1.86 -7.80 -7.17
N MET A 17 -0.67 -7.49 -6.62
CA MET A 17 -0.46 -6.25 -5.87
C MET A 17 -0.67 -5.03 -6.79
N ALA A 18 -0.16 -5.05 -8.02
CA ALA A 18 -0.34 -3.95 -8.96
C ALA A 18 -1.82 -3.69 -9.27
N TYR A 19 -2.57 -4.74 -9.49
CA TYR A 19 -4.01 -4.67 -9.74
C TYR A 19 -4.78 -4.14 -8.52
N GLU A 20 -4.58 -4.75 -7.36
CA GLU A 20 -5.33 -4.42 -6.15
C GLU A 20 -4.98 -3.04 -5.56
N LEU A 21 -3.69 -2.67 -5.60
CA LEU A 21 -3.20 -1.43 -5.03
C LEU A 21 -3.15 -0.29 -6.05
N ASN A 22 -3.55 -0.54 -7.29
CA ASN A 22 -3.49 0.42 -8.38
C ASN A 22 -2.10 1.06 -8.51
N LEU A 23 -1.08 0.22 -8.68
CA LEU A 23 0.31 0.66 -8.74
C LEU A 23 0.60 1.37 -10.07
N THR A 24 1.43 2.40 -10.02
CA THR A 24 2.06 2.94 -11.23
C THR A 24 3.05 1.95 -11.82
N ALA A 25 3.44 2.11 -13.08
CA ALA A 25 4.44 1.24 -13.72
C ALA A 25 5.76 1.21 -12.93
N ALA A 26 6.23 2.35 -12.45
CA ALA A 26 7.46 2.43 -11.64
C ALA A 26 7.31 1.71 -10.29
N GLN A 27 6.15 1.84 -9.63
CA GLN A 27 5.88 1.09 -8.40
C GLN A 27 5.82 -0.41 -8.67
N TYR A 28 5.20 -0.84 -9.77
CA TYR A 28 5.10 -2.26 -10.12
C TYR A 28 6.48 -2.89 -10.36
N GLU A 29 7.38 -2.18 -11.05
CA GLU A 29 8.76 -2.60 -11.23
C GLU A 29 9.48 -2.77 -9.88
N ALA A 30 9.42 -1.76 -9.01
CA ALA A 30 10.03 -1.81 -7.69
C ALA A 30 9.43 -2.92 -6.80
N VAL A 31 8.10 -3.08 -6.79
CA VAL A 31 7.42 -4.14 -6.04
C VAL A 31 7.84 -5.53 -6.52
N TYR A 32 8.03 -5.71 -7.83
CA TYR A 32 8.56 -6.96 -8.37
C TYR A 32 9.97 -7.25 -7.85
N GLU A 33 10.88 -6.28 -7.89
CA GLU A 33 12.24 -6.43 -7.40
C GLU A 33 12.27 -6.77 -5.90
N ILE A 34 11.47 -6.05 -5.10
CA ILE A 34 11.36 -6.26 -3.65
C ILE A 34 10.84 -7.68 -3.34
N ASN A 35 9.80 -8.13 -4.06
CA ASN A 35 9.24 -9.46 -3.86
C ASN A 35 10.23 -10.55 -4.29
N LEU A 36 10.93 -10.36 -5.42
CA LEU A 36 11.95 -11.31 -5.88
C LEU A 36 13.08 -11.47 -4.86
N ASP A 37 13.61 -10.36 -4.35
CA ASP A 37 14.68 -10.38 -3.35
C ASP A 37 14.25 -11.08 -2.05
N TYR A 38 13.04 -10.81 -1.60
CA TYR A 38 12.48 -11.51 -0.43
C TYR A 38 12.38 -13.01 -0.67
N LEU A 39 11.77 -13.44 -1.77
CA LEU A 39 11.57 -14.87 -2.08
C LEU A 39 12.90 -15.61 -2.28
N MET A 40 13.90 -14.98 -2.91
CA MET A 40 15.24 -15.55 -3.07
C MET A 40 15.96 -15.73 -1.72
N SER A 41 15.64 -14.90 -0.73
CA SER A 41 16.26 -14.94 0.59
C SER A 41 15.68 -16.05 1.50
N LEU A 42 14.60 -16.72 1.07
CA LEU A 42 13.97 -17.80 1.83
C LEU A 42 14.72 -19.12 1.65
N ASN A 43 15.45 -19.57 2.68
CA ASN A 43 16.16 -20.84 2.70
C ASN A 43 15.43 -21.90 3.54
N GLY A 44 14.69 -21.47 4.57
CA GLY A 44 13.96 -22.34 5.45
C GLY A 44 12.75 -21.67 6.08
N HIS A 45 11.99 -22.42 6.83
CA HIS A 45 10.76 -21.97 7.48
C HIS A 45 10.99 -20.77 8.41
N GLY A 46 12.15 -20.68 9.06
CA GLY A 46 12.50 -19.54 9.95
C GLY A 46 12.66 -18.20 9.22
N ASP A 47 12.87 -18.21 7.90
CA ASP A 47 13.11 -16.99 7.13
C ASP A 47 11.80 -16.29 6.73
N VAL A 48 10.64 -16.98 6.84
CA VAL A 48 9.34 -16.50 6.31
C VAL A 48 8.92 -15.18 6.93
N PHE A 49 9.13 -15.02 8.26
CA PHE A 49 8.80 -13.80 9.00
C PHE A 49 10.02 -13.24 9.75
N GLY A 50 11.20 -13.48 9.21
CA GLY A 50 12.47 -12.98 9.74
C GLY A 50 12.87 -11.65 9.11
N ILE A 51 14.17 -11.36 9.20
CA ILE A 51 14.80 -10.11 8.75
C ILE A 51 14.46 -9.75 7.28
N TRP A 52 14.30 -10.75 6.41
CA TRP A 52 13.99 -10.52 5.01
C TRP A 52 12.54 -10.06 4.79
N TRP A 53 11.61 -10.53 5.63
CA TRP A 53 10.25 -10.04 5.63
C TRP A 53 10.16 -8.61 6.16
N ASP A 54 10.90 -8.30 7.24
CA ASP A 54 10.98 -6.92 7.75
C ASP A 54 11.56 -5.98 6.71
N ARG A 55 12.62 -6.41 6.02
CA ARG A 55 13.23 -5.65 4.94
C ARG A 55 12.26 -5.40 3.79
N ARG A 56 11.56 -6.43 3.34
CA ARG A 56 10.52 -6.32 2.32
C ARG A 56 9.46 -5.28 2.69
N ASN A 57 8.97 -5.31 3.92
CA ASN A 57 7.96 -4.36 4.40
C ASN A 57 8.51 -2.94 4.47
N ALA A 58 9.75 -2.76 4.92
CA ALA A 58 10.41 -1.45 4.94
C ALA A 58 10.56 -0.88 3.53
N ASP A 59 11.02 -1.68 2.56
CA ASP A 59 11.18 -1.26 1.18
C ASP A 59 9.83 -0.92 0.51
N LEU A 60 8.81 -1.76 0.72
CA LEU A 60 7.45 -1.47 0.26
C LEU A 60 6.89 -0.17 0.83
N ARG A 61 7.23 0.17 2.07
CA ARG A 61 6.82 1.44 2.68
C ARG A 61 7.41 2.68 1.98
N PHE A 62 8.59 2.57 1.36
CA PHE A 62 9.17 3.64 0.56
C PHE A 62 8.51 3.77 -0.82
N VAL A 63 8.10 2.66 -1.41
CA VAL A 63 7.53 2.59 -2.76
C VAL A 63 6.05 2.96 -2.77
N LEU A 64 5.28 2.49 -1.78
CA LEU A 64 3.83 2.66 -1.72
C LEU A 64 3.47 3.99 -1.05
N ASN A 65 2.41 4.65 -1.52
CA ASN A 65 1.82 5.75 -0.77
C ASN A 65 1.07 5.23 0.47
N SER A 66 0.63 6.12 1.35
CA SER A 66 0.01 5.72 2.63
C SER A 66 -1.22 4.83 2.43
N TRP A 67 -2.13 5.20 1.51
CA TRP A 67 -3.32 4.41 1.22
C TRP A 67 -2.98 3.02 0.65
N GLN A 68 -2.04 2.95 -0.29
CA GLN A 68 -1.57 1.69 -0.86
C GLN A 68 -0.94 0.78 0.20
N TYR A 69 -0.14 1.37 1.10
CA TYR A 69 0.51 0.62 2.16
C TYR A 69 -0.49 0.11 3.21
N ASP A 70 -1.47 0.93 3.60
CA ASP A 70 -2.53 0.51 4.52
C ASP A 70 -3.38 -0.64 3.92
N LYS A 71 -3.74 -0.53 2.63
CA LYS A 71 -4.44 -1.60 1.92
C LYS A 71 -3.58 -2.87 1.80
N TYR A 72 -2.28 -2.72 1.52
CA TYR A 72 -1.34 -3.83 1.50
C TYR A 72 -1.29 -4.58 2.84
N MET A 73 -1.21 -3.88 3.96
CA MET A 73 -1.21 -4.50 5.29
C MET A 73 -2.53 -5.19 5.62
N ALA A 74 -3.65 -4.63 5.20
CA ALA A 74 -4.99 -5.21 5.40
C ALA A 74 -5.19 -6.51 4.60
N LEU A 75 -4.53 -6.65 3.45
CA LEU A 75 -4.63 -7.83 2.59
C LEU A 75 -3.58 -8.87 3.02
N THR A 76 -3.97 -9.78 3.93
CA THR A 76 -3.07 -10.76 4.55
C THR A 76 -2.29 -11.58 3.52
N HIS A 77 -2.88 -11.93 2.39
CA HIS A 77 -2.22 -12.69 1.32
C HIS A 77 -1.12 -11.90 0.60
N PHE A 78 -1.07 -10.58 0.75
CA PHE A 78 0.06 -9.74 0.30
C PHE A 78 1.05 -9.47 1.43
N TYR A 79 0.55 -9.18 2.63
CA TYR A 79 1.38 -8.87 3.79
C TYR A 79 2.18 -10.08 4.29
N ARG A 80 1.54 -11.27 4.30
CA ARG A 80 2.13 -12.57 4.64
C ARG A 80 2.00 -13.55 3.49
N PRO A 81 2.75 -13.32 2.38
CA PRO A 81 2.48 -14.01 1.12
C PRO A 81 2.89 -15.48 1.11
N VAL A 82 3.82 -15.88 2.00
CA VAL A 82 4.45 -17.21 1.99
C VAL A 82 4.24 -17.89 3.33
N ALA A 83 4.05 -19.19 3.29
CA ALA A 83 4.12 -20.07 4.45
C ALA A 83 4.88 -21.35 4.07
N TRP A 84 5.45 -22.01 5.09
CA TRP A 84 6.07 -23.33 4.95
C TRP A 84 5.10 -24.36 5.51
N LYS A 85 4.61 -25.27 4.68
CA LYS A 85 3.66 -26.33 5.07
C LYS A 85 4.07 -27.65 4.43
N SER A 86 4.02 -28.73 5.22
CA SER A 86 4.28 -30.11 4.73
C SER A 86 5.58 -30.26 3.92
N GLY A 87 6.66 -29.56 4.36
CA GLY A 87 7.95 -29.64 3.68
C GLY A 87 8.09 -28.81 2.40
N GLY A 88 7.12 -27.89 2.12
CA GLY A 88 7.13 -27.07 0.91
C GLY A 88 6.66 -25.65 1.12
N TRP A 89 6.99 -24.78 0.15
CA TRP A 89 6.53 -23.41 0.08
C TRP A 89 5.07 -23.34 -0.38
N THR A 90 4.26 -22.58 0.31
CA THR A 90 2.87 -22.27 -0.06
C THR A 90 2.68 -20.77 -0.14
N PHE A 91 1.91 -20.33 -1.12
CA PHE A 91 1.66 -18.92 -1.40
C PHE A 91 0.21 -18.58 -1.18
N ALA A 92 -0.05 -17.65 -0.25
CA ALA A 92 -1.40 -17.28 0.16
C ALA A 92 -2.21 -16.65 -0.99
N VAL A 93 -1.53 -16.02 -1.93
CA VAL A 93 -2.14 -15.35 -3.09
C VAL A 93 -2.96 -16.32 -3.97
N TYR A 94 -2.60 -17.61 -4.01
CA TYR A 94 -3.31 -18.61 -4.80
C TYR A 94 -4.67 -19.06 -4.25
N SER A 95 -4.99 -18.69 -3.02
CA SER A 95 -6.34 -18.89 -2.48
C SER A 95 -7.33 -17.80 -2.91
N HIS A 96 -6.83 -16.69 -3.47
CA HIS A 96 -7.63 -15.55 -3.89
C HIS A 96 -7.66 -15.36 -5.41
N TYR A 97 -6.66 -15.87 -6.13
CA TYR A 97 -6.51 -15.65 -7.58
C TYR A 97 -6.16 -16.93 -8.32
N GLY A 98 -6.79 -17.14 -9.47
CA GLY A 98 -6.43 -18.23 -10.38
C GLY A 98 -5.00 -18.11 -10.89
N ARG A 99 -4.29 -19.24 -10.94
CA ARG A 99 -2.84 -19.29 -11.25
C ARG A 99 -2.47 -18.75 -12.63
N ASP A 100 -3.38 -18.87 -13.59
CA ASP A 100 -3.12 -18.55 -15.01
C ASP A 100 -3.58 -17.13 -15.38
N ARG A 101 -4.07 -16.35 -14.42
CA ARG A 101 -4.62 -15.03 -14.70
C ARG A 101 -3.64 -13.93 -14.30
N PHE A 102 -3.16 -13.19 -15.30
CA PHE A 102 -2.42 -11.93 -15.13
C PHE A 102 -3.28 -10.74 -15.51
N TYR A 103 -3.10 -9.62 -14.82
CA TYR A 103 -3.87 -8.39 -15.04
C TYR A 103 -3.04 -7.31 -15.75
N ASN A 104 -1.72 -7.38 -15.66
CA ASN A 104 -0.80 -6.41 -16.22
C ASN A 104 0.21 -7.08 -17.14
N ALA A 105 0.79 -6.31 -18.08
CA ALA A 105 1.98 -6.73 -18.78
C ALA A 105 3.13 -6.93 -17.77
N HIS A 106 4.08 -7.82 -18.10
CA HIS A 106 5.24 -8.04 -17.24
C HIS A 106 6.03 -6.73 -17.04
N PRO A 107 6.57 -6.47 -15.84
CA PRO A 107 7.41 -5.31 -15.61
C PRO A 107 8.70 -5.45 -16.44
N LYS A 108 9.25 -4.33 -16.90
CA LYS A 108 10.45 -4.34 -17.76
C LYS A 108 11.63 -5.05 -17.08
N VAL A 109 11.76 -4.86 -15.78
CA VAL A 109 12.81 -5.47 -14.95
C VAL A 109 12.69 -7.00 -14.81
N PHE A 110 11.56 -7.59 -15.18
CA PHE A 110 11.36 -9.05 -15.15
C PHE A 110 12.40 -9.83 -15.93
N VAL A 111 12.88 -9.29 -17.03
CA VAL A 111 13.89 -9.95 -17.90
C VAL A 111 15.31 -9.71 -17.36
N SER A 112 15.60 -8.53 -16.82
CA SER A 112 16.96 -8.08 -16.49
C SER A 112 17.35 -8.22 -15.04
N TYR A 113 16.42 -8.04 -14.10
CA TYR A 113 16.73 -8.04 -12.67
C TYR A 113 17.04 -9.44 -12.13
N ARG A 114 18.15 -9.55 -11.37
CA ARG A 114 18.65 -10.83 -10.82
C ARG A 114 18.71 -10.84 -9.30
N GLY A 115 18.20 -9.81 -8.65
CA GLY A 115 18.21 -9.67 -7.19
C GLY A 115 19.41 -8.87 -6.68
N GLY A 116 19.39 -8.54 -5.40
CA GLY A 116 20.49 -7.93 -4.69
C GLY A 116 20.22 -6.54 -4.11
N HIS A 117 19.10 -5.90 -4.39
CA HIS A 117 18.77 -4.61 -3.81
C HIS A 117 18.50 -4.68 -2.29
N ASN A 118 18.04 -5.82 -1.79
CA ASN A 118 17.90 -6.04 -0.35
C ASN A 118 19.22 -6.16 0.41
N LYS A 119 20.35 -6.30 -0.29
CA LYS A 119 21.72 -6.32 0.28
C LYS A 119 22.30 -4.92 0.43
N VAL A 120 21.66 -3.91 -0.15
CA VAL A 120 22.10 -2.51 -0.03
C VAL A 120 21.87 -2.03 1.40
N HIS A 121 22.84 -1.27 1.95
CA HIS A 121 22.67 -0.65 3.26
C HIS A 121 21.58 0.42 3.18
N GLY A 122 20.56 0.29 3.99
CA GLY A 122 19.35 1.10 3.88
C GLY A 122 18.41 0.61 2.76
N SER A 123 17.31 1.32 2.46
CA SER A 123 16.43 0.98 1.35
C SER A 123 17.00 1.47 0.02
N HIS A 124 17.09 0.56 -0.96
CA HIS A 124 17.42 0.93 -2.34
C HIS A 124 16.38 1.88 -2.95
N TYR A 125 15.13 1.84 -2.46
CA TYR A 125 14.00 2.60 -2.97
C TYR A 125 13.74 3.90 -2.20
N ALA A 126 14.62 4.29 -1.26
CA ALA A 126 14.45 5.49 -0.45
C ALA A 126 14.35 6.79 -1.28
N HIS A 127 14.90 6.77 -2.51
CA HIS A 127 14.84 7.89 -3.45
C HIS A 127 13.53 7.99 -4.25
N MET A 128 12.67 6.97 -4.18
CA MET A 128 11.39 7.00 -4.89
C MET A 128 10.45 8.03 -4.24
N HIS A 129 10.00 8.99 -5.04
CA HIS A 129 8.97 9.92 -4.61
C HIS A 129 7.65 9.16 -4.46
N LYS A 130 7.06 9.22 -3.27
CA LYS A 130 5.73 8.68 -3.05
C LYS A 130 4.75 9.41 -3.96
N PRO A 131 4.06 8.73 -4.88
CA PRO A 131 3.05 9.38 -5.69
C PRO A 131 1.96 9.95 -4.78
N ALA A 132 1.44 11.12 -5.13
CA ALA A 132 0.25 11.65 -4.49
C ALA A 132 -0.87 10.60 -4.54
N PRO A 133 -1.73 10.49 -3.51
CA PRO A 133 -2.87 9.59 -3.57
C PRO A 133 -3.66 9.91 -4.83
N ALA A 134 -3.86 8.90 -5.68
CA ALA A 134 -4.69 9.07 -6.86
C ALA A 134 -6.07 9.56 -6.41
N PRO A 135 -6.66 10.57 -7.07
CA PRO A 135 -8.04 10.93 -6.80
C PRO A 135 -8.87 9.66 -6.94
N ALA A 136 -9.74 9.40 -5.97
CA ALA A 136 -10.59 8.22 -5.94
C ALA A 136 -11.40 8.16 -7.24
N MET A 137 -10.90 7.46 -8.24
CA MET A 137 -11.69 7.09 -9.40
C MET A 137 -12.69 6.06 -8.91
N GLY A 138 -13.95 6.50 -8.78
CA GLY A 138 -15.05 5.61 -8.49
C GLY A 138 -15.04 4.48 -9.53
N HIS A 139 -14.79 3.28 -9.07
CA HIS A 139 -15.04 2.09 -9.88
C HIS A 139 -16.55 1.95 -10.06
N HIS A 140 -17.06 2.56 -11.11
CA HIS A 140 -18.38 2.24 -11.61
C HIS A 140 -18.33 0.90 -12.34
N ASN A 141 -18.21 -0.18 -11.58
CA ASN A 141 -18.67 -1.48 -12.02
C ASN A 141 -20.04 -1.72 -11.40
N ALA A 142 -21.04 -1.00 -11.92
CA ALA A 142 -22.40 -1.45 -11.81
C ALA A 142 -22.57 -2.62 -12.79
N PRO A 143 -23.05 -3.80 -12.36
CA PRO A 143 -23.48 -4.81 -13.30
C PRO A 143 -24.70 -4.25 -14.05
N MET A 144 -24.63 -4.24 -15.39
CA MET A 144 -25.78 -4.02 -16.23
C MET A 144 -26.83 -5.09 -15.90
N HIS A 145 -27.81 -4.73 -15.10
CA HIS A 145 -29.09 -5.42 -15.11
C HIS A 145 -29.93 -4.82 -16.23
N ASP A 146 -29.94 -5.57 -17.32
CA ASP A 146 -31.01 -5.51 -18.32
C ASP A 146 -32.36 -5.58 -17.61
N ARG A 147 -33.13 -4.51 -17.64
CA ARG A 147 -34.55 -4.52 -17.35
C ARG A 147 -35.27 -3.73 -18.43
N GLY A 148 -35.90 -4.53 -19.22
CA GLY A 148 -36.79 -4.24 -20.30
C GLY A 148 -37.71 -3.06 -20.11
N ALA A 149 -38.06 -2.52 -21.25
CA ALA A 149 -39.03 -1.53 -21.57
C ALA A 149 -40.29 -1.57 -20.71
N ARG A 150 -40.64 -0.42 -20.13
CA ARG A 150 -42.03 -0.04 -19.97
C ARG A 150 -42.20 1.43 -20.36
N VAL A 151 -42.80 1.61 -21.49
CA VAL A 151 -43.48 2.82 -21.92
C VAL A 151 -44.65 3.04 -20.97
N MET A 152 -44.80 4.24 -20.43
CA MET A 152 -46.10 4.87 -20.20
C MET A 152 -45.92 6.37 -19.90
N ASN A 153 -46.43 7.10 -20.75
CA ASN A 153 -47.04 8.42 -20.87
C ASN A 153 -47.72 8.86 -19.56
N ASP A 154 -47.53 10.07 -19.07
CA ASP A 154 -48.56 11.11 -19.02
C ASP A 154 -48.11 12.37 -18.27
N LYS A 155 -48.33 13.50 -18.92
CA LYS A 155 -48.75 14.86 -18.53
C LYS A 155 -48.43 15.43 -17.12
N GLY A 156 -47.69 16.53 -17.16
CA GLY A 156 -48.13 17.84 -16.71
C GLY A 156 -48.23 18.12 -15.22
N HIS A 157 -47.36 18.98 -14.71
CA HIS A 157 -47.84 20.19 -13.99
C HIS A 157 -46.72 21.21 -13.80
N MET A 158 -46.99 22.44 -14.21
CA MET A 158 -46.21 23.64 -13.89
C MET A 158 -46.36 23.98 -12.41
N GLY A 159 -45.27 24.43 -11.79
CA GLY A 159 -45.30 25.03 -10.47
C GLY A 159 -44.05 25.89 -10.26
N ASN A 160 -44.18 27.16 -10.59
CA ASN A 160 -43.23 28.24 -10.36
C ASN A 160 -43.38 28.78 -8.93
N HIS A 161 -42.27 28.93 -8.18
CA HIS A 161 -42.09 29.88 -7.07
C HIS A 161 -40.60 29.95 -6.71
N ASN A 162 -39.91 30.98 -7.09
CA ASN A 162 -39.65 32.31 -6.60
C ASN A 162 -38.92 32.37 -5.26
N MET A 163 -37.73 32.97 -5.38
CA MET A 163 -36.95 33.86 -4.47
C MET A 163 -36.89 33.59 -2.97
N GLY A 164 -35.63 33.62 -2.50
CA GLY A 164 -35.28 33.82 -1.11
C GLY A 164 -33.79 34.02 -0.90
N ASN A 165 -33.32 35.24 -1.15
CA ASN A 165 -32.02 35.75 -0.83
C ASN A 165 -31.96 36.07 0.67
N HIS A 166 -30.99 35.50 1.42
CA HIS A 166 -30.57 36.06 2.71
C HIS A 166 -29.09 35.95 2.92
N ASN A 167 -28.44 37.09 2.69
CA ASN A 167 -27.15 37.46 3.34
C ASN A 167 -27.35 37.50 4.85
N ASN A 168 -26.43 36.91 5.61
CA ASN A 168 -26.07 37.50 6.87
C ASN A 168 -24.63 37.12 7.26
N ALA A 169 -23.80 38.16 7.26
CA ALA A 169 -22.51 38.22 7.90
C ALA A 169 -22.71 38.38 9.42
N HIS A 170 -21.92 37.72 10.24
CA HIS A 170 -21.44 38.25 11.52
C HIS A 170 -20.35 37.35 12.14
N ARG A 171 -19.15 37.96 12.19
CA ARG A 171 -18.38 38.25 13.41
C ARG A 171 -17.65 37.10 14.09
N THR A 172 -16.33 37.22 13.96
CA THR A 172 -15.32 36.77 14.94
C THR A 172 -15.48 37.49 16.29
N PRO A 173 -15.02 36.91 17.40
CA PRO A 173 -13.96 37.62 18.10
C PRO A 173 -12.79 36.71 18.54
N ASN A 174 -11.61 37.33 18.47
CA ASN A 174 -10.38 37.03 19.17
C ASN A 174 -10.58 36.67 20.63
N ARG A 175 -9.76 35.72 21.13
CA ARG A 175 -9.31 35.77 22.52
C ARG A 175 -7.90 35.22 22.61
N GLU A 176 -6.98 36.15 22.77
CA GLU A 176 -5.62 35.99 23.32
C GLU A 176 -5.65 35.60 24.81
N VAL A 177 -4.43 35.32 25.30
CA VAL A 177 -3.93 35.23 26.70
C VAL A 177 -3.95 33.79 27.24
N ALA A 178 -2.86 33.17 27.70
CA ALA A 178 -1.71 33.68 28.42
C ALA A 178 -0.52 32.71 28.41
N MET A 179 0.65 33.30 28.39
CA MET A 179 1.93 32.70 28.79
C MET A 179 1.86 32.15 30.23
N ASN A 180 2.53 31.04 30.48
CA ASN A 180 3.10 30.81 31.80
C ASN A 180 4.46 30.10 31.71
N THR A 181 5.48 30.87 31.93
CA THR A 181 6.87 30.52 32.22
C THR A 181 7.01 30.03 33.66
N ARG A 182 7.70 28.92 33.86
CA ARG A 182 8.44 28.62 35.10
C ARG A 182 9.57 27.65 34.80
N THR A 183 10.75 28.17 34.62
CA THR A 183 11.97 28.26 35.45
C THR A 183 12.36 27.00 36.24
N ASN A 184 13.54 26.51 35.87
CA ASN A 184 14.67 26.03 36.68
C ASN A 184 14.45 25.12 37.88
N ARG A 185 15.14 23.95 37.82
CA ARG A 185 16.13 23.68 38.90
C ARG A 185 17.15 22.65 38.50
N SER A 186 18.39 23.09 38.45
CA SER A 186 19.63 22.32 38.48
C SER A 186 19.74 21.50 39.77
N GLY A 187 20.30 20.29 39.64
CA GLY A 187 20.71 19.45 40.77
C GLY A 187 21.85 18.56 40.33
N SER A 188 23.07 19.08 40.53
CA SER A 188 24.33 18.32 40.50
C SER A 188 24.39 17.37 41.70
N GLY A 189 24.80 16.13 41.48
CA GLY A 189 25.10 15.18 42.55
C GLY A 189 26.23 14.24 42.10
N HIS A 190 27.42 14.63 42.44
CA HIS A 190 28.70 13.91 42.36
C HIS A 190 28.83 13.05 43.60
N PHE A 191 29.33 11.78 43.44
CA PHE A 191 30.08 10.96 44.42
C PHE A 191 30.22 9.60 43.75
N GLY A 192 31.40 8.98 43.49
CA GLY A 192 32.59 8.92 44.28
C GLY A 192 32.73 7.53 44.90
N GLY A 193 33.78 6.78 44.55
CA GLY A 193 34.43 5.76 45.37
C GLY A 193 34.35 4.32 44.93
N ARG A 194 35.39 3.81 44.32
CA ARG A 194 36.36 2.82 44.83
C ARG A 194 35.80 1.55 45.53
N ARG A 195 35.96 0.43 44.98
CA ARG A 195 37.00 -0.64 45.24
C ARG A 195 36.82 -1.76 44.26
#